data_a10ec36916c82bff92e1ace041ecb22b
#
_entry.id   a10ec36916c82bff92e1ace041ecb22b
#
_cell.length_a   1.000
_cell.length_b   1.000
_cell.length_c   1.000
_cell.angle_alpha   90.00
_cell.angle_beta   90.00
_cell.angle_gamma   90.00
#
_symmetry.space_group_name_H-M   'P 1'
#
loop_
_entity.id
_entity.type
_entity.pdbx_description
1 polymer ?
#
loop_
_entity_poly.entity_id
_entity_poly.type
_entity_poly.pdbx_seq_one_letter_code
_entity_poly.pdbx_strand_id
1 'polypeptide(L)'
;GDILSRIFDKPLAIMSTSSYRADAGTVQGHLDIARYITTPQGEIAGKVLLVDDLADSGHTLKAVIHLLKNNYSPITELRSAVIWTKGLSAFTPDYSVEFLPTNPWIHQPFEGYDNLSPDKLLEKWKV
;
A
#
# COMPACT_ATOMS: atom_id res chain seq x y z
N GLY A 1 -5.28 0.49 6.84
CA GLY A 1 -5.73 -0.89 7.13
C GLY A 1 -6.18 -1.04 8.56
N ASP A 2 -5.31 -0.78 9.55
CA ASP A 2 -5.60 -1.02 10.97
C ASP A 2 -6.86 -0.30 11.46
N ILE A 3 -7.01 0.98 11.18
CA ILE A 3 -8.19 1.76 11.58
C ILE A 3 -9.48 1.17 11.00
N LEU A 4 -9.50 0.82 9.72
CA LEU A 4 -10.65 0.20 9.08
C LEU A 4 -10.98 -1.17 9.69
N SER A 5 -9.96 -1.98 9.96
CA SER A 5 -10.12 -3.26 10.66
C SER A 5 -10.85 -3.11 11.99
N ARG A 6 -10.48 -2.10 12.78
CA ARG A 6 -11.12 -1.80 14.07
C ARG A 6 -12.55 -1.29 13.91
N ILE A 7 -12.78 -0.35 12.99
CA ILE A 7 -14.12 0.24 12.76
C ILE A 7 -15.12 -0.84 12.31
N PHE A 8 -14.70 -1.74 11.43
CA PHE A 8 -15.57 -2.77 10.88
C PHE A 8 -15.54 -4.09 11.64
N ASP A 9 -14.73 -4.18 12.70
CA ASP A 9 -14.53 -5.41 13.46
C ASP A 9 -14.16 -6.59 12.55
N LYS A 10 -13.12 -6.39 11.73
CA LYS A 10 -12.65 -7.38 10.78
C LYS A 10 -11.17 -7.69 11.00
N PRO A 11 -10.74 -8.93 10.74
CA PRO A 11 -9.35 -9.30 10.86
C PRO A 11 -8.45 -8.45 9.95
N LEU A 12 -7.28 -8.08 10.46
CA LEU A 12 -6.25 -7.40 9.70
C LEU A 12 -5.25 -8.41 9.15
N ALA A 13 -5.00 -8.34 7.86
CA ALA A 13 -3.88 -9.00 7.21
C ALA A 13 -2.88 -7.95 6.72
N ILE A 14 -1.59 -8.22 6.85
CA ILE A 14 -0.53 -7.31 6.46
C ILE A 14 0.34 -7.97 5.40
N MET A 15 0.56 -7.24 4.31
CA MET A 15 1.46 -7.60 3.22
C MET A 15 2.49 -6.50 3.04
N SER A 16 3.74 -6.87 2.84
CA SER A 16 4.81 -5.94 2.50
C SER A 16 5.05 -5.95 0.99
N THR A 17 5.14 -4.77 0.41
CA THR A 17 5.57 -4.57 -0.97
C THR A 17 6.70 -3.57 -1.01
N SER A 18 7.64 -3.75 -1.92
CA SER A 18 8.77 -2.86 -2.11
C SER A 18 8.94 -2.61 -3.61
N SER A 19 8.87 -1.35 -4.01
CA SER A 19 9.20 -0.93 -5.37
C SER A 19 10.57 -0.28 -5.36
N TYR A 20 11.56 -0.90 -6.02
CA TYR A 20 12.84 -0.25 -6.26
C TYR A 20 12.66 0.79 -7.38
N ARG A 21 12.79 2.05 -7.03
CA ARG A 21 13.13 3.06 -8.03
C ARG A 21 14.62 2.92 -8.27
N ALA A 22 14.99 2.33 -9.41
CA ALA A 22 16.36 2.43 -9.88
C ALA A 22 16.66 3.90 -10.18
N ASP A 23 17.62 4.46 -9.46
CA ASP A 23 18.23 5.73 -9.84
C ASP A 23 18.76 5.60 -11.28
N ALA A 24 18.36 6.56 -12.14
CA ALA A 24 18.77 6.67 -13.53
C ALA A 24 18.24 5.60 -14.52
N GLY A 25 17.00 5.72 -14.92
CA GLY A 25 16.56 5.71 -16.34
C GLY A 25 16.68 4.45 -17.19
N THR A 26 17.18 3.28 -16.72
CA THR A 26 17.46 2.14 -17.60
C THR A 26 17.09 0.76 -17.08
N VAL A 27 16.54 0.63 -15.87
CA VAL A 27 16.06 -0.66 -15.37
C VAL A 27 14.58 -0.50 -15.01
N GLN A 28 13.72 -1.30 -15.63
CA GLN A 28 12.32 -1.43 -15.20
C GLN A 28 12.32 -1.74 -13.70
N GLY A 29 11.68 -0.87 -12.90
CA GLY A 29 11.63 -1.00 -11.46
C GLY A 29 11.08 -2.38 -11.09
N HIS A 30 11.86 -3.16 -10.34
CA HIS A 30 11.44 -4.45 -9.85
C HIS A 30 10.50 -4.24 -8.68
N LEU A 31 9.27 -4.77 -8.77
CA LEU A 31 8.33 -4.81 -7.67
C LEU A 31 8.50 -6.13 -6.91
N ASP A 32 9.01 -6.04 -5.69
CA ASP A 32 9.03 -7.17 -4.78
C ASP A 32 7.77 -7.18 -3.91
N ILE A 33 7.05 -8.29 -3.95
CA ILE A 33 5.90 -8.55 -3.08
C ILE A 33 6.31 -9.64 -2.09
N ALA A 34 6.05 -9.40 -0.81
CA ALA A 34 6.35 -10.37 0.22
C ALA A 34 5.66 -11.71 -0.08
N ARG A 35 6.40 -12.79 0.09
CA ARG A 35 5.92 -14.15 -0.21
C ARG A 35 4.78 -14.57 0.69
N TYR A 36 4.72 -14.01 1.90
CA TYR A 36 3.74 -14.38 2.91
C TYR A 36 2.97 -13.16 3.39
N ILE A 37 1.69 -13.38 3.65
CA ILE A 37 0.81 -12.40 4.27
C ILE A 37 0.68 -12.77 5.74
N THR A 38 0.92 -11.81 6.62
CA THR A 38 0.75 -12.00 8.06
C THR A 38 -0.70 -11.72 8.44
N THR A 39 -1.35 -12.71 9.04
CA THR A 39 -2.73 -12.60 9.53
C THR A 39 -2.89 -13.41 10.82
N PRO A 40 -3.68 -12.94 11.80
CA PRO A 40 -3.95 -13.70 13.02
C PRO A 40 -4.92 -14.88 12.82
N GLN A 41 -5.59 -14.94 11.68
CA GLN A 41 -6.62 -15.94 11.39
C GLN A 41 -6.25 -16.76 10.17
N GLY A 42 -5.39 -17.74 10.32
CA GLY A 42 -5.13 -18.82 9.35
C GLY A 42 -5.13 -18.41 7.88
N GLU A 43 -6.23 -18.61 7.18
CA GLU A 43 -6.33 -18.41 5.74
C GLU A 43 -7.09 -17.13 5.37
N ILE A 44 -6.62 -16.45 4.33
CA ILE A 44 -7.34 -15.29 3.76
C ILE A 44 -8.45 -15.82 2.88
N ALA A 45 -9.70 -15.53 3.24
CA ALA A 45 -10.88 -16.07 2.61
C ALA A 45 -12.05 -15.08 2.59
N GLY A 46 -13.05 -15.36 1.77
CA GLY A 46 -14.29 -14.59 1.71
C GLY A 46 -14.11 -13.24 1.04
N LYS A 47 -14.76 -12.22 1.57
CA LYS A 47 -14.71 -10.85 1.04
C LYS A 47 -13.50 -10.13 1.63
N VAL A 48 -12.61 -9.67 0.77
CA VAL A 48 -11.34 -9.03 1.13
C VAL A 48 -11.31 -7.60 0.61
N LEU A 49 -10.94 -6.66 1.46
CA LEU A 49 -10.64 -5.29 1.10
C LEU A 49 -9.12 -5.07 1.15
N LEU A 50 -8.52 -4.86 -0.02
CA LEU A 50 -7.11 -4.45 -0.14
C LEU A 50 -7.01 -2.94 0.07
N VAL A 51 -6.24 -2.52 1.07
CA VAL A 51 -6.11 -1.11 1.45
C VAL A 51 -4.68 -0.64 1.29
N ASP A 52 -4.51 0.49 0.61
CA ASP A 52 -3.25 1.22 0.49
C ASP A 52 -3.49 2.72 0.72
N ASP A 53 -2.44 3.51 0.79
CA ASP A 53 -2.58 4.97 0.95
C ASP A 53 -2.78 5.66 -0.41
N LEU A 54 -2.07 5.23 -1.43
CA LEU A 54 -1.97 5.94 -2.70
C LEU A 54 -1.94 4.98 -3.90
N ALA A 55 -2.79 5.24 -4.88
CA ALA A 55 -2.62 4.70 -6.23
C ALA A 55 -1.86 5.73 -7.09
N ASP A 56 -0.54 5.65 -7.10
CA ASP A 56 0.36 6.51 -7.91
C ASP A 56 0.39 6.02 -9.36
N SER A 57 1.30 5.14 -9.72
CA SER A 57 1.29 4.48 -11.03
C SER A 57 0.21 3.38 -11.16
N GLY A 58 -0.26 2.86 -10.04
CA GLY A 58 -1.21 1.77 -9.96
C GLY A 58 -0.62 0.37 -10.18
N HIS A 59 0.66 0.27 -10.53
CA HIS A 59 1.31 -1.02 -10.80
C HIS A 59 1.34 -1.94 -9.59
N THR A 60 1.64 -1.39 -8.41
CA THR A 60 1.67 -2.17 -7.15
C THR A 60 0.31 -2.77 -6.85
N LEU A 61 -0.76 -1.97 -6.86
CA LEU A 61 -2.12 -2.45 -6.60
C LEU A 61 -2.54 -3.51 -7.60
N LYS A 62 -2.28 -3.29 -8.89
CA LYS A 62 -2.58 -4.25 -9.96
C LYS A 62 -1.87 -5.58 -9.75
N ALA A 63 -0.59 -5.55 -9.41
CA ALA A 63 0.21 -6.74 -9.16
C ALA A 63 -0.25 -7.50 -7.91
N VAL A 64 -0.55 -6.80 -6.82
CA VAL A 64 -1.08 -7.41 -5.58
C VAL A 64 -2.44 -8.05 -5.82
N ILE A 65 -3.35 -7.38 -6.53
CA ILE A 65 -4.66 -7.94 -6.87
C ILE A 65 -4.51 -9.22 -7.69
N HIS A 66 -3.61 -9.21 -8.68
CA HIS A 66 -3.33 -10.38 -9.49
C HIS A 66 -2.79 -11.54 -8.65
N LEU A 67 -1.84 -11.27 -7.75
CA LEU A 67 -1.29 -12.26 -6.83
C LEU A 67 -2.37 -12.85 -5.92
N LEU A 68 -3.21 -12.00 -5.32
CA LEU A 68 -4.28 -12.45 -4.42
C LEU A 68 -5.30 -13.32 -5.15
N LYS A 69 -5.72 -12.93 -6.35
CA LYS A 69 -6.67 -13.72 -7.15
C LYS A 69 -6.12 -15.07 -7.58
N ASN A 70 -4.82 -15.16 -7.86
CA ASN A 70 -4.22 -16.39 -8.35
C ASN A 70 -3.79 -17.36 -7.24
N ASN A 71 -3.40 -16.85 -6.08
CA ASN A 71 -2.79 -17.66 -5.02
C ASN A 71 -3.71 -17.91 -3.83
N TYR A 72 -4.82 -17.19 -3.73
CA TYR A 72 -5.74 -17.28 -2.60
C TYR A 72 -7.16 -17.61 -3.09
N SER A 73 -7.35 -18.85 -3.53
CA SER A 73 -8.62 -19.33 -4.07
C SER A 73 -9.84 -19.18 -3.14
N PRO A 74 -9.71 -19.19 -1.79
CA PRO A 74 -10.84 -18.95 -0.89
C PRO A 74 -11.37 -17.51 -0.88
N ILE A 75 -10.69 -16.55 -1.53
CA ILE A 75 -11.21 -15.20 -1.72
C ILE A 75 -12.38 -15.24 -2.70
N THR A 76 -13.57 -14.84 -2.24
CA THR A 76 -14.78 -14.82 -3.05
C THR A 76 -15.06 -13.45 -3.70
N GLU A 77 -14.62 -12.37 -3.05
CA GLU A 77 -14.71 -11.01 -3.57
C GLU A 77 -13.48 -10.22 -3.12
N LEU A 78 -12.85 -9.52 -4.03
CA LEU A 78 -11.70 -8.66 -3.76
C LEU A 78 -12.00 -7.25 -4.24
N ARG A 79 -11.99 -6.29 -3.32
CA ARG A 79 -12.11 -4.85 -3.59
C ARG A 79 -10.86 -4.13 -3.12
N SER A 80 -10.63 -2.95 -3.66
CA SER A 80 -9.49 -2.10 -3.33
C SER A 80 -9.93 -0.73 -2.86
N ALA A 81 -9.21 -0.18 -1.88
CA ALA A 81 -9.46 1.14 -1.33
C ALA A 81 -8.16 1.90 -1.10
N VAL A 82 -8.13 3.16 -1.49
CA VAL A 82 -7.00 4.07 -1.25
C VAL A 82 -7.49 5.42 -0.75
N ILE A 83 -6.59 6.22 -0.19
CA ILE A 83 -6.91 7.61 0.16
C ILE A 83 -6.86 8.44 -1.13
N TRP A 84 -5.78 8.34 -1.90
CA TRP A 84 -5.60 9.14 -3.11
C TRP A 84 -5.40 8.26 -4.34
N THR A 85 -6.03 8.68 -5.43
CA THR A 85 -5.78 8.12 -6.77
C THR A 85 -5.28 9.24 -7.67
N LYS A 86 -4.11 9.07 -8.26
CA LYS A 86 -3.58 10.03 -9.25
C LYS A 86 -4.14 9.74 -10.65
N GLY A 87 -4.32 10.80 -11.43
CA GLY A 87 -4.85 10.69 -12.79
C GLY A 87 -3.99 9.87 -13.74
N LEU A 88 -2.69 9.71 -13.45
CA LEU A 88 -1.76 8.87 -14.20
C LEU A 88 -1.77 7.40 -13.79
N SER A 89 -2.56 7.03 -12.78
CA SER A 89 -2.63 5.63 -12.34
C SER A 89 -3.21 4.73 -13.44
N ALA A 90 -2.47 3.67 -13.76
CA ALA A 90 -2.91 2.63 -14.70
C ALA A 90 -3.98 1.69 -14.11
N PHE A 91 -4.33 1.88 -12.85
CA PHE A 91 -5.33 1.11 -12.13
C PHE A 91 -6.29 2.04 -11.40
N THR A 92 -7.58 1.79 -11.51
CA THR A 92 -8.62 2.52 -10.78
C THR A 92 -9.08 1.68 -9.60
N PRO A 93 -8.79 2.10 -8.35
CA PRO A 93 -9.31 1.43 -7.16
C PRO A 93 -10.85 1.46 -7.11
N ASP A 94 -11.45 0.47 -6.45
CA ASP A 94 -12.90 0.44 -6.24
C ASP A 94 -13.39 1.61 -5.39
N TYR A 95 -12.58 2.00 -4.41
CA TYR A 95 -12.86 3.12 -3.52
C TYR A 95 -11.66 4.06 -3.43
N SER A 96 -11.90 5.35 -3.57
CA SER A 96 -10.89 6.40 -3.40
C SER A 96 -11.53 7.57 -2.68
N VAL A 97 -10.82 8.13 -1.69
CA VAL A 97 -11.32 9.30 -0.97
C VAL A 97 -11.19 10.54 -1.85
N GLU A 98 -10.05 10.69 -2.52
CA GLU A 98 -9.76 11.86 -3.36
C GLU A 98 -9.07 11.44 -4.66
N PHE A 99 -9.54 12.00 -5.77
CA PHE A 99 -8.90 11.88 -7.07
C PHE A 99 -8.07 13.12 -7.36
N LEU A 100 -6.80 12.92 -7.71
CA LEU A 100 -5.85 13.97 -8.05
C LEU A 100 -5.61 13.96 -9.56
N PRO A 101 -6.15 14.90 -10.33
CA PRO A 101 -6.04 14.89 -11.80
C PRO A 101 -4.63 15.15 -12.31
N THR A 102 -3.81 15.79 -11.49
CA THR A 102 -2.39 16.02 -11.76
C THR A 102 -1.52 14.97 -11.07
N ASN A 103 -0.21 15.15 -11.08
CA ASN A 103 0.74 14.26 -10.42
C ASN A 103 1.50 14.99 -9.29
N PRO A 104 0.80 15.49 -8.24
CA PRO A 104 1.47 16.16 -7.14
C PRO A 104 2.26 15.16 -6.31
N TRP A 105 3.34 15.63 -5.69
CA TRP A 105 3.98 14.87 -4.63
C TRP A 105 3.11 14.95 -3.37
N ILE A 106 2.80 13.81 -2.77
CA ILE A 106 2.06 13.75 -1.52
C ILE A 106 3.06 13.56 -0.39
N HIS A 107 3.13 14.55 0.50
CA HIS A 107 3.95 14.46 1.71
C HIS A 107 3.21 13.70 2.80
N GLN A 108 3.72 12.52 3.12
CA GLN A 108 3.21 11.72 4.22
C GLN A 108 3.75 12.23 5.56
N PRO A 109 2.97 12.16 6.65
CA PRO A 109 3.38 12.70 7.95
C PRO A 109 4.63 12.02 8.53
N PHE A 110 4.94 10.82 8.10
CA PHE A 110 6.12 10.07 8.56
C PHE A 110 7.39 10.36 7.73
N GLU A 111 7.31 11.00 6.57
CA GLU A 111 8.48 11.33 5.73
C GLU A 111 9.50 12.22 6.45
N GLY A 112 9.06 13.02 7.41
CA GLY A 112 9.92 13.84 8.23
C GLY A 112 10.91 13.05 9.10
N TYR A 113 10.71 11.74 9.24
CA TYR A 113 11.60 10.83 9.95
C TYR A 113 12.56 10.07 9.03
N ASP A 114 12.35 10.15 7.72
CA ASP A 114 13.24 9.54 6.76
C ASP A 114 14.64 10.15 6.87
N ASN A 115 15.64 9.30 6.89
CA ASN A 115 17.05 9.70 7.05
C ASN A 115 17.40 10.40 8.39
N LEU A 116 16.55 10.33 9.39
CA LEU A 116 16.88 10.76 10.75
C LEU A 116 17.59 9.63 11.50
N SER A 117 18.87 9.86 11.86
CA SER A 117 19.53 9.00 12.82
C SER A 117 18.99 9.24 14.24
N PRO A 118 19.12 8.27 15.17
CA PRO A 118 18.73 8.47 16.56
C PRO A 118 19.34 9.73 17.20
N ASP A 119 20.59 10.03 16.88
CA ASP A 119 21.27 11.22 17.42
C ASP A 119 20.65 12.52 16.91
N LYS A 120 20.36 12.61 15.62
CA LYS A 120 19.66 13.76 15.04
C LYS A 120 18.25 13.92 15.60
N LEU A 121 17.57 12.80 15.86
CA LEU A 121 16.26 12.82 16.48
C LEU A 121 16.33 13.36 17.92
N LEU A 122 17.31 12.93 18.70
CA LEU A 122 17.56 13.43 20.05
C LEU A 122 17.85 14.93 20.06
N GLU A 123 18.63 15.43 19.12
CA GLU A 123 18.90 16.87 18.99
C GLU A 123 17.62 17.68 18.72
N LYS A 124 16.77 17.17 17.84
CA LYS A 124 15.48 17.81 17.51
C LYS A 124 14.55 17.92 18.72
N TRP A 125 14.64 16.99 19.67
CA TRP A 125 13.76 16.92 20.84
C TRP A 125 14.42 17.37 22.15
N LYS A 126 15.67 17.85 22.10
CA LYS A 126 16.29 18.53 23.25
C LYS A 126 15.54 19.86 23.48
N VAL A 127 14.86 19.88 24.59
CA VAL A 127 14.19 21.07 25.11
C VAL A 127 15.21 21.95 25.84
#